data_43bdf67d3b04894a4278a4d99f1cc6c4
#
_entry.id   43bdf67d3b04894a4278a4d99f1cc6c4
#
_cell.length_a   1.000
_cell.length_b   1.000
_cell.length_c   1.000
_cell.angle_alpha   90.00
_cell.angle_beta   90.00
_cell.angle_gamma   90.00
#
_symmetry.space_group_name_H-M   'P 1'
#
loop_
_entity.id
_entity.type
_entity.pdbx_description
1 polymer ?
#
loop_
_entity_poly.entity_id
_entity_poly.type
_entity_poly.pdbx_seq_one_letter_code
_entity_poly.pdbx_strand_id
1 'polypeptide(L)'
;MVLSRRSSRPTSMVLSGSYLACQSIKDLDAYARAQEVKVDPDKPLEGARLLALQSGKTLLVPTPRLRTGLFNKIAPPAGATAAVLRKCATSQGVRDFSVPIGLDSSVCVDLLVVGSVAVSEKGWRIGKGEGYADLEYAMMVSMGAVCEDTPVVTVVHDCQVTDIPESLLEDHDLSVDYILTPTRVIATGCVRPKPVGVTWSKITSEMLGKIPVLRSLRDRERRAGKEVSIRTEAQPLPGPRSKHPAPQSSAGRPHDVPQLDTGALGAACGPPPAEDSPPAATVCVGNLPPGARVRDLKQALRELRAAPQRLVWQGEQRRALLQYPHAAAAQRAAAALQGLRLGSGALTVSQGPTGPGGQPGS
;
A
#
# COMPACT_ATOMS: atom_id res chain seq x y z
N MET A 1 5.08 6.17 -20.49
CA MET A 1 6.18 5.24 -20.89
C MET A 1 5.88 3.88 -20.28
N VAL A 2 5.61 2.92 -21.13
CA VAL A 2 5.02 1.62 -20.84
C VAL A 2 6.01 0.75 -20.09
N LEU A 3 5.71 0.35 -18.85
CA LEU A 3 6.34 -0.78 -18.19
C LEU A 3 5.57 -2.06 -18.59
N SER A 4 5.72 -2.48 -19.82
CA SER A 4 5.39 -3.82 -20.29
C SER A 4 6.68 -4.62 -20.35
N ARG A 5 6.87 -5.49 -19.38
CA ARG A 5 7.35 -6.87 -19.52
C ARG A 5 7.36 -7.53 -18.15
N ARG A 6 6.33 -8.30 -17.86
CA ARG A 6 6.39 -9.32 -16.83
C ARG A 6 7.46 -10.33 -17.23
N SER A 7 8.65 -10.18 -16.69
CA SER A 7 9.56 -11.30 -16.54
C SER A 7 9.02 -12.14 -15.39
N SER A 8 8.55 -13.33 -15.70
CA SER A 8 8.25 -14.36 -14.71
C SER A 8 9.58 -14.83 -14.09
N ARG A 9 10.13 -14.02 -13.19
CA ARG A 9 11.24 -14.46 -12.34
C ARG A 9 10.67 -15.41 -11.29
N PRO A 10 11.27 -16.58 -11.11
CA PRO A 10 10.80 -17.53 -10.11
C PRO A 10 10.82 -16.90 -8.72
N THR A 11 9.82 -17.19 -7.91
CA THR A 11 9.63 -16.70 -6.54
C THR A 11 10.89 -16.85 -5.66
N SER A 12 11.76 -17.80 -5.98
CA SER A 12 13.05 -18.03 -5.32
C SER A 12 14.07 -16.90 -5.50
N MET A 13 14.12 -16.24 -6.67
CA MET A 13 15.06 -15.14 -6.92
C MET A 13 14.64 -13.85 -6.18
N VAL A 14 13.34 -13.58 -6.08
CA VAL A 14 12.83 -12.43 -5.32
C VAL A 14 13.13 -12.60 -3.82
N LEU A 15 13.01 -13.83 -3.30
CA LEU A 15 13.35 -14.15 -1.91
C LEU A 15 14.86 -14.06 -1.65
N SER A 16 15.69 -14.46 -2.62
CA SER A 16 17.15 -14.38 -2.51
C SER A 16 17.63 -12.92 -2.42
N GLY A 17 17.14 -12.04 -3.28
CA GLY A 17 17.51 -10.62 -3.26
C GLY A 17 17.06 -9.89 -1.98
N SER A 18 15.86 -10.17 -1.48
CA SER A 18 15.38 -9.54 -0.25
C SER A 18 16.15 -9.98 0.99
N TYR A 19 16.57 -11.25 1.06
CA TYR A 19 17.40 -11.72 2.16
C TYR A 19 18.77 -11.04 2.16
N LEU A 20 19.38 -10.90 1.00
CA LEU A 20 20.67 -10.19 0.85
C LEU A 20 20.54 -8.72 1.28
N ALA A 21 19.51 -8.04 0.81
CA ALA A 21 19.24 -6.65 1.21
C ALA A 21 19.01 -6.52 2.73
N CYS A 22 18.33 -7.49 3.37
CA CYS A 22 18.16 -7.49 4.80
C CYS A 22 19.50 -7.60 5.57
N GLN A 23 20.51 -8.31 5.01
CA GLN A 23 21.80 -8.48 5.70
C GLN A 23 22.50 -7.15 5.95
N SER A 24 22.37 -6.21 5.03
CA SER A 24 22.99 -4.87 5.13
C SER A 24 22.41 -4.02 6.29
N ILE A 25 21.35 -4.45 6.94
CA ILE A 25 20.85 -3.75 8.13
C ILE A 25 21.88 -3.73 9.27
N LYS A 26 22.74 -4.76 9.34
CA LYS A 26 23.79 -4.87 10.34
C LYS A 26 24.88 -3.81 10.21
N ASP A 27 25.01 -3.24 8.99
CA ASP A 27 26.01 -2.24 8.67
C ASP A 27 25.55 -0.84 9.11
N LEU A 28 24.29 -0.71 9.57
CA LEU A 28 23.76 0.54 10.09
C LEU A 28 24.10 0.73 11.56
N ASP A 29 24.76 1.82 11.92
CA ASP A 29 25.01 2.21 13.31
C ASP A 29 23.69 2.30 14.11
N ALA A 30 22.62 2.78 13.47
CA ALA A 30 21.29 2.83 14.07
C ALA A 30 20.80 1.45 14.49
N TYR A 31 21.03 0.41 13.66
CA TYR A 31 20.67 -0.96 14.02
C TYR A 31 21.58 -1.52 15.12
N ALA A 32 22.88 -1.23 15.09
CA ALA A 32 23.80 -1.70 16.11
C ALA A 32 23.39 -1.22 17.51
N ARG A 33 22.97 0.03 17.65
CA ARG A 33 22.53 0.64 18.92
C ARG A 33 21.11 0.24 19.36
N ALA A 34 20.23 -0.10 18.41
CA ALA A 34 18.84 -0.41 18.69
C ALA A 34 18.69 -1.65 19.61
N GLN A 35 17.80 -1.60 20.58
CA GLN A 35 17.39 -2.71 21.42
C GLN A 35 15.97 -3.18 21.06
N GLU A 36 15.06 -2.30 20.78
CA GLU A 36 13.69 -2.57 20.36
C GLU A 36 13.48 -2.19 18.89
N VAL A 37 13.18 -3.19 18.06
CA VAL A 37 13.04 -3.01 16.61
C VAL A 37 11.65 -3.42 16.17
N LYS A 38 10.95 -2.50 15.47
CA LYS A 38 9.67 -2.81 14.83
C LYS A 38 9.91 -3.18 13.37
N VAL A 39 9.39 -4.33 12.94
CA VAL A 39 9.51 -4.79 11.55
C VAL A 39 8.15 -5.20 11.01
N ASP A 40 7.78 -4.67 9.84
CA ASP A 40 6.52 -5.00 9.17
C ASP A 40 6.39 -6.51 8.86
N PRO A 41 5.15 -7.06 8.83
CA PRO A 41 4.91 -8.49 8.62
C PRO A 41 5.16 -8.96 7.19
N ASP A 42 5.54 -8.07 6.28
CA ASP A 42 5.76 -8.37 4.86
C ASP A 42 6.82 -9.46 4.66
N LYS A 43 6.57 -10.36 3.68
CA LYS A 43 7.47 -11.50 3.41
C LYS A 43 8.91 -11.09 3.07
N PRO A 44 9.16 -10.02 2.28
CA PRO A 44 10.53 -9.56 2.02
C PRO A 44 11.30 -9.15 3.28
N LEU A 45 10.62 -8.76 4.35
CA LEU A 45 11.22 -8.32 5.62
C LEU A 45 11.45 -9.46 6.61
N GLU A 46 11.17 -10.71 6.24
CA GLU A 46 11.39 -11.88 7.11
C GLU A 46 12.86 -12.02 7.51
N GLY A 47 13.80 -11.68 6.62
CA GLY A 47 15.22 -11.64 6.91
C GLY A 47 15.57 -10.64 8.02
N ALA A 48 15.00 -9.43 7.99
CA ALA A 48 15.21 -8.42 9.02
C ALA A 48 14.64 -8.84 10.37
N ARG A 49 13.44 -9.49 10.39
CA ARG A 49 12.90 -10.08 11.63
C ARG A 49 13.82 -11.16 12.22
N LEU A 50 14.33 -12.05 11.37
CA LEU A 50 15.26 -13.09 11.80
C LEU A 50 16.53 -12.48 12.39
N LEU A 51 17.11 -11.47 11.72
CA LEU A 51 18.31 -10.79 12.20
C LEU A 51 18.10 -10.11 13.55
N ALA A 52 16.97 -9.43 13.75
CA ALA A 52 16.64 -8.84 15.04
C ALA A 52 16.63 -9.90 16.17
N LEU A 53 15.98 -11.05 15.94
CA LEU A 53 15.94 -12.14 16.90
C LEU A 53 17.32 -12.76 17.14
N GLN A 54 18.12 -12.96 16.10
CA GLN A 54 19.48 -13.50 16.21
C GLN A 54 20.44 -12.55 16.93
N SER A 55 20.20 -11.25 16.83
CA SER A 55 20.97 -10.22 17.54
C SER A 55 20.46 -9.98 18.98
N GLY A 56 19.53 -10.80 19.48
CA GLY A 56 18.99 -10.66 20.82
C GLY A 56 18.12 -9.42 21.05
N LYS A 57 17.67 -8.76 19.97
CA LYS A 57 16.83 -7.56 20.07
C LYS A 57 15.38 -7.91 20.34
N THR A 58 14.66 -7.04 21.02
CA THR A 58 13.20 -7.10 21.13
C THR A 58 12.58 -6.83 19.76
N LEU A 59 11.85 -7.81 19.23
CA LEU A 59 11.17 -7.70 17.95
C LEU A 59 9.68 -7.43 18.13
N LEU A 60 9.21 -6.34 17.56
CA LEU A 60 7.81 -5.96 17.47
C LEU A 60 7.31 -6.12 16.02
N VAL A 61 6.18 -6.77 15.85
CA VAL A 61 5.54 -6.96 14.53
C VAL A 61 4.10 -6.48 14.63
N PRO A 62 3.63 -5.58 13.75
CA PRO A 62 2.26 -5.12 13.74
C PRO A 62 1.26 -6.26 13.61
N THR A 63 0.10 -6.11 14.26
CA THR A 63 -0.97 -7.06 14.05
C THR A 63 -1.58 -6.88 12.67
N PRO A 64 -2.05 -7.95 12.01
CA PRO A 64 -2.59 -7.84 10.67
C PRO A 64 -3.75 -6.84 10.61
N ARG A 65 -3.57 -5.76 9.81
CA ARG A 65 -4.53 -4.67 9.65
C ARG A 65 -5.00 -4.04 10.97
N LEU A 66 -4.16 -4.11 12.02
CA LEU A 66 -4.43 -3.54 13.35
C LEU A 66 -5.76 -4.01 13.97
N ARG A 67 -6.18 -5.23 13.65
CA ARG A 67 -7.50 -5.75 14.08
C ARG A 67 -7.50 -6.28 15.50
N THR A 68 -6.39 -6.89 15.95
CA THR A 68 -6.30 -7.57 17.24
C THR A 68 -5.44 -6.82 18.26
N GLY A 69 -5.02 -5.61 17.94
CA GLY A 69 -4.13 -4.77 18.75
C GLY A 69 -3.15 -4.01 17.89
N LEU A 70 -2.17 -3.36 18.51
CA LEU A 70 -1.16 -2.57 17.79
C LEU A 70 -0.01 -3.47 17.35
N PHE A 71 0.67 -4.13 18.29
CA PHE A 71 1.84 -4.98 18.01
C PHE A 71 1.74 -6.35 18.66
N ASN A 72 2.54 -7.25 18.13
CA ASN A 72 2.95 -8.50 18.74
C ASN A 72 4.44 -8.41 19.09
N LYS A 73 4.80 -8.52 20.37
CA LYS A 73 6.17 -8.71 20.82
C LYS A 73 6.51 -10.18 20.63
N ILE A 74 7.53 -10.46 19.85
CA ILE A 74 7.96 -11.84 19.61
C ILE A 74 8.73 -12.32 20.83
N ALA A 75 8.31 -13.47 21.37
CA ALA A 75 8.89 -14.10 22.55
C ALA A 75 9.35 -15.54 22.22
N PRO A 76 10.56 -15.70 21.65
CA PRO A 76 11.12 -17.04 21.44
C PRO A 76 11.25 -17.80 22.76
N PRO A 77 11.12 -19.13 22.77
CA PRO A 77 11.40 -19.95 23.94
C PRO A 77 12.83 -19.76 24.49
N ALA A 78 13.01 -19.89 25.76
CA ALA A 78 14.35 -19.83 26.36
C ALA A 78 15.29 -20.87 25.70
N GLY A 79 16.49 -20.46 25.35
CA GLY A 79 17.46 -21.32 24.66
C GLY A 79 17.09 -21.67 23.21
N ALA A 80 16.27 -20.85 22.57
CA ALA A 80 15.82 -21.04 21.17
C ALA A 80 17.02 -21.26 20.23
N THR A 81 16.99 -22.36 19.49
CA THR A 81 17.97 -22.63 18.42
C THR A 81 17.78 -21.73 17.23
N ALA A 82 18.78 -21.65 16.34
CA ALA A 82 18.67 -20.90 15.08
C ALA A 82 17.46 -21.33 14.22
N ALA A 83 17.07 -22.61 14.27
CA ALA A 83 15.90 -23.12 13.58
C ALA A 83 14.59 -22.58 14.19
N VAL A 84 14.53 -22.50 15.51
CA VAL A 84 13.37 -21.93 16.24
C VAL A 84 13.27 -20.43 15.97
N LEU A 85 14.38 -19.68 15.99
CA LEU A 85 14.37 -18.25 15.65
C LEU A 85 13.92 -18.00 14.21
N ARG A 86 14.33 -18.85 13.25
CA ARG A 86 13.79 -18.79 11.87
C ARG A 86 12.28 -18.98 11.84
N LYS A 87 11.76 -19.95 12.62
CA LYS A 87 10.31 -20.16 12.72
C LYS A 87 9.61 -18.94 13.32
N CYS A 88 10.14 -18.35 14.39
CA CYS A 88 9.60 -17.15 15.04
C CYS A 88 9.52 -15.95 14.10
N ALA A 89 10.46 -15.80 13.16
CA ALA A 89 10.50 -14.71 12.18
C ALA A 89 9.44 -14.82 11.08
N THR A 90 8.82 -15.99 10.88
CA THR A 90 7.79 -16.22 9.86
C THR A 90 6.43 -15.67 10.30
N SER A 91 5.52 -15.48 9.36
CA SER A 91 4.12 -15.07 9.67
C SER A 91 3.39 -16.08 10.57
N GLN A 92 3.72 -17.37 10.49
CA GLN A 92 3.18 -18.37 11.40
C GLN A 92 3.81 -18.24 12.79
N GLY A 93 5.14 -18.07 12.85
CA GLY A 93 5.86 -17.90 14.11
C GLY A 93 5.42 -16.65 14.87
N VAL A 94 5.14 -15.56 14.19
CA VAL A 94 4.53 -14.36 14.81
C VAL A 94 3.22 -14.70 15.52
N ARG A 95 2.39 -15.58 14.97
CA ARG A 95 1.15 -16.03 15.64
C ARG A 95 1.41 -16.96 16.82
N ASP A 96 2.41 -17.85 16.70
CA ASP A 96 2.66 -18.93 17.67
C ASP A 96 3.50 -18.47 18.87
N PHE A 97 4.39 -17.47 18.67
CA PHE A 97 5.42 -17.04 19.63
C PHE A 97 5.35 -15.56 19.96
N SER A 98 4.17 -14.96 20.06
CA SER A 98 4.05 -13.55 20.38
C SER A 98 3.13 -13.25 21.55
N VAL A 99 3.39 -12.10 22.18
CA VAL A 99 2.55 -11.51 23.21
C VAL A 99 2.00 -10.18 22.66
N PRO A 100 0.69 -9.95 22.72
CA PRO A 100 0.10 -8.69 22.29
C PRO A 100 0.57 -7.51 23.11
N ILE A 101 0.85 -6.38 22.46
CA ILE A 101 1.17 -5.11 23.08
C ILE A 101 0.17 -4.06 22.57
N GLY A 102 -0.46 -3.35 23.51
CA GLY A 102 -1.42 -2.27 23.26
C GLY A 102 -0.82 -0.87 23.42
N LEU A 103 -1.73 0.12 23.37
CA LEU A 103 -1.39 1.54 23.48
C LEU A 103 -0.85 1.95 24.87
N ASP A 104 -1.10 1.15 25.91
CA ASP A 104 -0.71 1.46 27.29
C ASP A 104 0.68 0.88 27.65
N SER A 105 1.37 0.33 26.67
CA SER A 105 2.72 -0.19 26.85
C SER A 105 3.74 0.96 26.90
N SER A 106 4.76 0.79 27.74
CA SER A 106 5.93 1.66 27.82
C SER A 106 7.03 1.30 26.82
N VAL A 107 6.69 0.67 25.70
CA VAL A 107 7.65 0.27 24.66
C VAL A 107 8.28 1.53 24.03
N CYS A 108 9.60 1.47 23.82
CA CYS A 108 10.36 2.50 23.13
C CYS A 108 11.06 1.87 21.92
N VAL A 109 10.60 2.21 20.73
CA VAL A 109 11.12 1.63 19.47
C VAL A 109 12.31 2.44 19.00
N ASP A 110 13.47 1.79 18.92
CA ASP A 110 14.73 2.42 18.52
C ASP A 110 14.93 2.45 17.00
N LEU A 111 14.25 1.56 16.27
CA LEU A 111 14.37 1.45 14.82
C LEU A 111 13.13 0.79 14.21
N LEU A 112 12.67 1.37 13.09
CA LEU A 112 11.57 0.81 12.30
C LEU A 112 12.09 0.23 10.99
N VAL A 113 11.54 -0.94 10.59
CA VAL A 113 11.74 -1.51 9.26
C VAL A 113 10.39 -1.65 8.59
N VAL A 114 10.16 -0.88 7.54
CA VAL A 114 8.87 -0.77 6.85
C VAL A 114 8.93 -1.33 5.43
N GLY A 115 7.81 -1.88 4.97
CA GLY A 115 7.65 -2.32 3.59
C GLY A 115 7.34 -1.17 2.64
N SER A 116 7.86 -1.23 1.41
CA SER A 116 7.59 -0.25 0.35
C SER A 116 7.27 -0.93 -0.97
N VAL A 117 6.38 -0.31 -1.76
CA VAL A 117 6.15 -0.67 -3.17
C VAL A 117 7.14 0.07 -4.06
N ALA A 118 7.36 1.35 -3.78
CA ALA A 118 8.38 2.19 -4.39
C ALA A 118 8.96 3.14 -3.36
N VAL A 119 10.21 3.56 -3.57
CA VAL A 119 10.91 4.52 -2.72
C VAL A 119 11.84 5.38 -3.57
N SER A 120 11.96 6.67 -3.26
CA SER A 120 12.93 7.54 -3.91
C SER A 120 14.20 7.67 -3.05
N GLU A 121 15.32 7.99 -3.66
CA GLU A 121 16.57 8.26 -2.94
C GLU A 121 16.46 9.45 -1.97
N LYS A 122 15.41 10.28 -2.13
CA LYS A 122 15.07 11.37 -1.20
C LYS A 122 14.35 10.90 0.07
N GLY A 123 14.13 9.60 0.23
CA GLY A 123 13.43 9.01 1.37
C GLY A 123 11.90 9.03 1.25
N TRP A 124 11.34 9.36 0.10
CA TRP A 124 9.91 9.36 -0.13
C TRP A 124 9.43 7.95 -0.46
N ARG A 125 8.36 7.51 0.20
CA ARG A 125 7.90 6.13 0.16
C ARG A 125 6.46 6.02 -0.33
N ILE A 126 6.21 5.05 -1.20
CA ILE A 126 4.85 4.64 -1.58
C ILE A 126 4.60 3.24 -1.03
N GLY A 127 3.58 3.12 -0.21
CA GLY A 127 3.09 1.85 0.32
C GLY A 127 2.08 1.19 -0.63
N LYS A 128 1.32 0.22 -0.12
CA LYS A 128 0.30 -0.52 -0.88
C LYS A 128 -1.01 0.26 -1.09
N GLY A 129 -1.08 1.52 -0.65
CA GLY A 129 -2.26 2.37 -0.73
C GLY A 129 -3.30 2.11 0.38
N GLU A 130 -2.96 1.30 1.39
CA GLU A 130 -3.85 1.01 2.53
C GLU A 130 -3.59 1.93 3.75
N GLY A 131 -2.48 2.68 3.76
CA GLY A 131 -2.09 3.63 4.82
C GLY A 131 -1.75 3.01 6.18
N TYR A 132 -1.63 1.66 6.30
CA TYR A 132 -1.40 1.03 7.61
C TYR A 132 -0.06 1.38 8.22
N ALA A 133 1.03 1.39 7.45
CA ALA A 133 2.36 1.70 7.99
C ALA A 133 2.46 3.14 8.49
N ASP A 134 1.83 4.07 7.77
CA ASP A 134 1.77 5.50 8.11
C ASP A 134 0.94 5.70 9.38
N LEU A 135 -0.21 5.01 9.46
CA LEU A 135 -1.08 5.02 10.63
C LEU A 135 -0.42 4.36 11.86
N GLU A 136 0.30 3.25 11.68
CA GLU A 136 1.07 2.59 12.72
C GLU A 136 2.12 3.54 13.32
N TYR A 137 2.87 4.23 12.45
CA TYR A 137 3.85 5.23 12.90
C TYR A 137 3.19 6.37 13.68
N ALA A 138 2.12 6.93 13.14
CA ALA A 138 1.37 8.00 13.80
C ALA A 138 0.84 7.59 15.19
N MET A 139 0.35 6.33 15.33
CA MET A 139 -0.07 5.79 16.62
C MET A 139 1.11 5.59 17.57
N MET A 140 2.29 5.15 17.07
CA MET A 140 3.50 5.05 17.89
C MET A 140 3.96 6.41 18.42
N VAL A 141 3.89 7.45 17.59
CA VAL A 141 4.14 8.84 18.05
C VAL A 141 3.15 9.23 19.15
N SER A 142 1.86 8.98 18.94
CA SER A 142 0.81 9.35 19.89
C SER A 142 0.93 8.63 21.25
N MET A 143 1.54 7.45 21.29
CA MET A 143 1.79 6.73 22.54
C MET A 143 3.20 6.99 23.13
N GLY A 144 4.03 7.78 22.45
CA GLY A 144 5.39 8.08 22.89
C GLY A 144 6.39 6.96 22.65
N ALA A 145 6.07 5.97 21.79
CA ALA A 145 6.95 4.86 21.48
C ALA A 145 8.05 5.19 20.47
N VAL A 146 7.87 6.24 19.69
CA VAL A 146 8.85 6.79 18.73
C VAL A 146 8.87 8.31 18.77
N CYS A 147 9.95 8.89 18.28
CA CYS A 147 10.10 10.33 18.04
C CYS A 147 10.56 10.58 16.59
N GLU A 148 10.66 11.85 16.21
CA GLU A 148 11.10 12.25 14.87
C GLU A 148 12.46 11.66 14.48
N ASP A 149 13.39 11.59 15.45
CA ASP A 149 14.74 11.06 15.26
C ASP A 149 14.80 9.53 15.20
N THR A 150 13.70 8.82 15.49
CA THR A 150 13.69 7.36 15.39
C THR A 150 13.92 6.93 13.93
N PRO A 151 15.00 6.18 13.64
CA PRO A 151 15.34 5.81 12.27
C PRO A 151 14.31 4.89 11.63
N VAL A 152 13.98 5.18 10.38
CA VAL A 152 13.07 4.38 9.55
C VAL A 152 13.87 3.80 8.37
N VAL A 153 13.86 2.48 8.26
CA VAL A 153 14.57 1.72 7.23
C VAL A 153 13.54 1.06 6.32
N THR A 154 13.79 1.04 5.03
CA THR A 154 13.03 0.17 4.11
C THR A 154 13.95 -0.81 3.40
N VAL A 155 13.44 -2.01 3.13
CA VAL A 155 14.16 -3.05 2.37
C VAL A 155 13.39 -3.32 1.08
N VAL A 156 14.03 -3.06 -0.03
CA VAL A 156 13.44 -3.14 -1.37
C VAL A 156 14.40 -3.78 -2.36
N HIS A 157 13.92 -4.12 -3.55
CA HIS A 157 14.78 -4.47 -4.67
C HIS A 157 15.22 -3.19 -5.41
N ASP A 158 16.37 -3.21 -6.06
CA ASP A 158 16.92 -2.05 -6.79
C ASP A 158 15.91 -1.42 -7.76
N CYS A 159 15.08 -2.22 -8.41
CA CYS A 159 14.03 -1.73 -9.33
C CYS A 159 12.85 -1.01 -8.64
N GLN A 160 12.77 -1.02 -7.32
CA GLN A 160 11.76 -0.30 -6.55
C GLN A 160 12.26 1.10 -6.12
N VAL A 161 13.56 1.37 -6.29
CA VAL A 161 14.13 2.71 -6.13
C VAL A 161 13.88 3.47 -7.42
N THR A 162 13.04 4.51 -7.34
CA THR A 162 12.61 5.28 -8.51
C THR A 162 12.30 6.72 -8.11
N ASP A 163 12.26 7.61 -9.08
CA ASP A 163 11.81 8.97 -8.80
C ASP A 163 10.30 8.98 -8.49
N ILE A 164 9.94 9.70 -7.44
CA ILE A 164 8.56 9.86 -6.97
C ILE A 164 8.25 11.37 -7.01
N PRO A 165 7.21 11.81 -7.72
CA PRO A 165 6.79 13.20 -7.69
C PRO A 165 6.35 13.63 -6.29
N GLU A 166 6.82 14.78 -5.81
CA GLU A 166 6.47 15.32 -4.49
C GLU A 166 4.96 15.55 -4.34
N SER A 167 4.26 15.86 -5.45
CA SER A 167 2.82 16.05 -5.49
C SER A 167 1.99 14.82 -5.08
N LEU A 168 2.62 13.64 -5.01
CA LEU A 168 1.99 12.41 -4.53
C LEU A 168 2.09 12.22 -3.01
N LEU A 169 2.82 13.09 -2.32
CA LEU A 169 3.08 12.97 -0.90
C LEU A 169 2.21 13.93 -0.11
N GLU A 170 1.70 13.43 1.01
CA GLU A 170 0.95 14.20 1.98
C GLU A 170 1.64 14.21 3.36
N ASP A 171 1.21 15.09 4.26
CA ASP A 171 1.87 15.30 5.57
C ASP A 171 1.81 14.07 6.50
N HIS A 172 0.93 13.13 6.21
CA HIS A 172 0.80 11.87 6.97
C HIS A 172 1.63 10.73 6.42
N ASP A 173 2.29 10.90 5.27
CA ASP A 173 3.12 9.85 4.67
C ASP A 173 4.46 9.74 5.40
N LEU A 174 4.79 8.53 5.82
CA LEU A 174 6.04 8.22 6.50
C LEU A 174 7.20 8.20 5.52
N SER A 175 8.19 9.05 5.73
CA SER A 175 9.48 9.03 5.02
C SER A 175 10.43 7.99 5.62
N VAL A 176 11.48 7.62 4.86
CA VAL A 176 12.50 6.68 5.30
C VAL A 176 13.90 7.33 5.31
N ASP A 177 14.70 6.97 6.30
CA ASP A 177 16.07 7.48 6.47
C ASP A 177 17.09 6.62 5.73
N TYR A 178 16.81 5.30 5.59
CA TYR A 178 17.70 4.36 4.92
C TYR A 178 16.93 3.42 3.99
N ILE A 179 17.53 3.16 2.83
CA ILE A 179 17.03 2.22 1.84
C ILE A 179 18.07 1.11 1.67
N LEU A 180 17.66 -0.14 1.93
CA LEU A 180 18.50 -1.31 1.75
C LEU A 180 18.06 -2.05 0.50
N THR A 181 18.98 -2.25 -0.44
CA THR A 181 18.77 -3.04 -1.65
C THR A 181 19.78 -4.19 -1.72
N PRO A 182 19.61 -5.17 -2.61
CA PRO A 182 20.61 -6.22 -2.78
C PRO A 182 22.00 -5.72 -3.15
N THR A 183 22.13 -4.51 -3.75
CA THR A 183 23.40 -4.00 -4.29
C THR A 183 23.95 -2.81 -3.53
N ARG A 184 23.14 -2.09 -2.74
CA ARG A 184 23.57 -0.86 -2.07
C ARG A 184 22.72 -0.49 -0.85
N VAL A 185 23.34 0.28 0.03
CA VAL A 185 22.72 0.98 1.15
C VAL A 185 22.67 2.46 0.82
N ILE A 186 21.51 3.09 0.96
CA ILE A 186 21.31 4.51 0.67
C ILE A 186 20.85 5.20 1.95
N ALA A 187 21.65 6.16 2.44
CA ALA A 187 21.20 7.12 3.44
C ALA A 187 20.52 8.27 2.69
N THR A 188 19.23 8.49 2.95
CA THR A 188 18.41 9.39 2.13
C THR A 188 18.62 10.86 2.46
N GLY A 189 19.05 11.18 3.68
CA GLY A 189 19.11 12.56 4.17
C GLY A 189 17.77 13.27 4.06
N CYS A 190 16.66 12.55 4.23
CA CYS A 190 15.33 13.09 4.03
C CYS A 190 15.07 14.27 4.95
N VAL A 191 14.78 15.43 4.36
CA VAL A 191 14.45 16.67 5.09
C VAL A 191 12.95 16.84 5.35
N ARG A 192 12.11 15.96 4.77
CA ARG A 192 10.68 15.98 5.00
C ARG A 192 10.38 15.47 6.42
N PRO A 193 9.68 16.25 7.26
CA PRO A 193 9.36 15.84 8.62
C PRO A 193 8.48 14.57 8.60
N LYS A 194 8.71 13.71 9.57
CA LYS A 194 7.86 12.53 9.79
C LYS A 194 6.53 12.96 10.44
N PRO A 195 5.45 12.15 10.32
CA PRO A 195 4.17 12.46 10.95
C PRO A 195 4.30 12.66 12.46
N VAL A 196 3.66 13.69 12.99
CA VAL A 196 3.69 14.04 14.44
C VAL A 196 2.54 13.40 15.24
N GLY A 197 1.75 12.52 14.62
CA GLY A 197 0.60 11.85 15.21
C GLY A 197 -0.46 11.54 14.17
N VAL A 198 -1.63 11.08 14.63
CA VAL A 198 -2.74 10.73 13.75
C VAL A 198 -3.41 11.98 13.19
N THR A 199 -3.47 12.12 11.87
CA THR A 199 -4.23 13.17 11.19
C THR A 199 -5.71 12.80 11.18
N TRP A 200 -6.42 13.11 12.28
CA TRP A 200 -7.81 12.68 12.48
C TRP A 200 -8.77 13.12 11.39
N SER A 201 -8.56 14.30 10.79
CA SER A 201 -9.36 14.81 9.66
C SER A 201 -9.31 13.93 8.40
N LYS A 202 -8.35 13.01 8.30
CA LYS A 202 -8.25 12.01 7.22
C LYS A 202 -8.82 10.65 7.58
N ILE A 203 -9.14 10.43 8.85
CA ILE A 203 -9.72 9.17 9.34
C ILE A 203 -11.23 9.17 9.08
N THR A 204 -11.73 8.08 8.51
CA THR A 204 -13.15 7.87 8.26
C THR A 204 -13.81 7.05 9.37
N SER A 205 -15.13 7.13 9.48
CA SER A 205 -15.92 6.27 10.37
C SER A 205 -15.73 4.79 10.07
N GLU A 206 -15.54 4.44 8.79
CA GLU A 206 -15.25 3.07 8.35
C GLU A 206 -13.90 2.57 8.89
N MET A 207 -12.85 3.40 8.84
CA MET A 207 -11.54 3.05 9.41
C MET A 207 -11.63 2.81 10.91
N LEU A 208 -12.34 3.68 11.66
CA LEU A 208 -12.58 3.48 13.10
C LEU A 208 -13.34 2.18 13.39
N GLY A 209 -14.28 1.80 12.52
CA GLY A 209 -15.00 0.53 12.63
C GLY A 209 -14.10 -0.69 12.42
N LYS A 210 -13.13 -0.59 11.51
CA LYS A 210 -12.22 -1.69 11.13
C LYS A 210 -11.00 -1.82 12.05
N ILE A 211 -10.61 -0.75 12.76
CA ILE A 211 -9.37 -0.64 13.54
C ILE A 211 -9.70 -0.30 14.99
N PRO A 212 -9.96 -1.30 15.86
CA PRO A 212 -10.35 -1.06 17.24
C PRO A 212 -9.33 -0.26 18.05
N VAL A 213 -8.03 -0.51 17.84
CA VAL A 213 -6.95 0.20 18.54
C VAL A 213 -6.93 1.70 18.19
N LEU A 214 -7.29 2.07 16.97
CA LEU A 214 -7.41 3.47 16.55
C LEU A 214 -8.57 4.18 17.28
N ARG A 215 -9.68 3.48 17.50
CA ARG A 215 -10.81 4.00 18.29
C ARG A 215 -10.39 4.26 19.73
N SER A 216 -9.68 3.31 20.34
CA SER A 216 -9.16 3.46 21.70
C SER A 216 -8.20 4.64 21.83
N LEU A 217 -7.33 4.83 20.83
CA LEU A 217 -6.44 5.99 20.80
C LEU A 217 -7.21 7.31 20.68
N ARG A 218 -8.22 7.36 19.80
CA ARG A 218 -9.07 8.54 19.64
C ARG A 218 -9.73 8.94 20.95
N ASP A 219 -10.27 7.97 21.68
CA ASP A 219 -10.92 8.23 22.96
C ASP A 219 -9.93 8.66 24.04
N ARG A 220 -8.69 8.15 24.00
CA ARG A 220 -7.59 8.60 24.87
C ARG A 220 -7.19 10.05 24.57
N GLU A 221 -6.98 10.38 23.29
CA GLU A 221 -6.58 11.73 22.89
C GLU A 221 -7.69 12.77 23.11
N ARG A 222 -8.96 12.39 22.90
CA ARG A 222 -10.11 13.22 23.23
C ARG A 222 -10.15 13.55 24.73
N ARG A 223 -9.93 12.55 25.59
CA ARG A 223 -9.85 12.78 27.05
C ARG A 223 -8.68 13.65 27.46
N ALA A 224 -7.61 13.66 26.68
CA ALA A 224 -6.46 14.56 26.87
C ALA A 224 -6.68 15.95 26.26
N GLY A 225 -7.88 16.27 25.75
CA GLY A 225 -8.23 17.58 25.19
C GLY A 225 -7.72 17.83 23.77
N LYS A 226 -7.23 16.81 23.06
CA LYS A 226 -6.80 16.97 21.68
C LYS A 226 -7.99 17.00 20.72
N GLU A 227 -7.85 17.76 19.62
CA GLU A 227 -8.80 17.76 18.52
C GLU A 227 -8.74 16.41 17.76
N VAL A 228 -9.87 15.70 17.71
CA VAL A 228 -9.95 14.36 17.13
C VAL A 228 -11.15 14.23 16.19
N SER A 229 -11.54 15.32 15.52
CA SER A 229 -12.62 15.33 14.53
C SER A 229 -12.21 14.52 13.32
N ILE A 230 -13.08 13.56 12.94
CA ILE A 230 -12.88 12.68 11.81
C ILE A 230 -13.51 13.25 10.55
N ARG A 231 -13.09 12.74 9.40
CA ARG A 231 -13.69 13.06 8.13
C ARG A 231 -15.12 12.51 8.08
N THR A 232 -16.09 13.41 7.98
CA THR A 232 -17.49 13.06 7.74
C THR A 232 -17.70 12.87 6.24
N GLU A 233 -18.49 11.88 5.83
CA GLU A 233 -18.76 11.56 4.42
C GLU A 233 -19.38 12.73 3.62
N ALA A 234 -19.82 13.80 4.31
CA ALA A 234 -20.44 14.99 3.73
C ALA A 234 -19.46 16.06 3.21
N GLN A 235 -18.14 15.90 3.38
CA GLN A 235 -17.17 16.86 2.82
C GLN A 235 -16.57 16.28 1.53
N PRO A 236 -16.88 16.88 0.35
CA PRO A 236 -16.17 16.57 -0.88
C PRO A 236 -14.68 16.87 -0.70
N LEU A 237 -13.82 16.03 -1.32
CA LEU A 237 -12.40 16.36 -1.46
C LEU A 237 -12.27 17.78 -2.01
N PRO A 238 -11.36 18.64 -1.46
CA PRO A 238 -11.02 19.89 -2.11
C PRO A 238 -10.48 19.54 -3.50
N GLY A 239 -11.23 19.94 -4.51
CA GLY A 239 -10.80 19.85 -5.90
C GLY A 239 -9.46 20.58 -6.09
N PRO A 240 -8.70 20.33 -7.16
CA PRO A 240 -7.44 21.00 -7.41
C PRO A 240 -7.68 22.50 -7.36
N ARG A 241 -6.90 23.20 -6.53
CA ARG A 241 -6.98 24.66 -6.36
C ARG A 241 -6.88 25.33 -7.71
N SER A 242 -8.00 25.88 -8.20
CA SER A 242 -8.02 26.78 -9.31
C SER A 242 -7.25 28.04 -8.93
N LYS A 243 -6.28 28.38 -9.74
CA LYS A 243 -5.48 29.61 -9.60
C LYS A 243 -6.37 30.83 -9.63
N HIS A 244 -6.18 31.68 -8.65
CA HIS A 244 -6.53 33.12 -8.51
C HIS A 244 -7.59 33.75 -9.41
N PRO A 245 -8.55 34.50 -8.85
CA PRO A 245 -9.35 35.45 -9.61
C PRO A 245 -8.50 36.69 -9.96
N ALA A 246 -8.47 37.04 -11.24
CA ALA A 246 -7.91 38.29 -11.73
C ALA A 246 -8.77 39.47 -11.27
N PRO A 247 -8.18 40.67 -11.01
CA PRO A 247 -8.93 41.82 -10.60
C PRO A 247 -9.78 42.38 -11.76
N GLN A 248 -11.02 42.71 -11.47
CA GLN A 248 -11.92 43.44 -12.37
C GLN A 248 -11.41 44.87 -12.53
N SER A 249 -11.20 45.29 -13.79
CA SER A 249 -11.11 46.71 -14.15
C SER A 249 -12.18 47.06 -15.18
N SER A 250 -12.79 48.20 -14.90
CA SER A 250 -13.93 48.81 -15.56
C SER A 250 -13.70 49.23 -17.01
N ALA A 251 -14.78 49.21 -17.73
CA ALA A 251 -15.21 49.80 -19.00
C ALA A 251 -14.34 50.86 -19.71
N GLY A 252 -14.21 50.68 -21.04
CA GLY A 252 -13.87 51.72 -22.02
C GLY A 252 -13.83 51.11 -23.43
N ARG A 253 -14.78 51.51 -24.28
CA ARG A 253 -14.89 51.22 -25.71
C ARG A 253 -14.18 52.32 -26.53
N PRO A 254 -14.14 52.24 -27.89
CA PRO A 254 -13.31 51.39 -28.78
C PRO A 254 -12.51 52.28 -29.78
N HIS A 255 -11.52 51.77 -30.49
CA HIS A 255 -11.15 52.24 -31.83
C HIS A 255 -10.27 51.24 -32.61
N ASP A 256 -10.75 50.94 -33.77
CA ASP A 256 -10.17 50.61 -35.09
C ASP A 256 -8.83 49.91 -35.31
N VAL A 257 -8.94 48.96 -36.24
CA VAL A 257 -8.00 48.11 -36.98
C VAL A 257 -7.00 48.96 -37.84
N PRO A 258 -5.82 48.51 -38.23
CA PRO A 258 -5.71 47.62 -39.39
C PRO A 258 -4.71 46.45 -39.31
N GLN A 259 -5.00 45.48 -40.17
CA GLN A 259 -4.15 44.37 -40.58
C GLN A 259 -2.80 44.79 -41.18
N LEU A 260 -1.79 43.97 -40.97
CA LEU A 260 -0.79 43.68 -42.04
C LEU A 260 -0.12 42.29 -41.77
N ASP A 261 -0.01 41.64 -42.87
CA ASP A 261 0.43 40.29 -43.20
C ASP A 261 1.95 40.11 -43.09
N THR A 262 2.41 38.90 -42.93
CA THR A 262 3.50 38.14 -43.52
C THR A 262 4.31 37.32 -42.52
N GLY A 263 4.26 35.99 -42.66
CA GLY A 263 5.42 35.24 -43.19
C GLY A 263 6.05 34.25 -42.24
N ALA A 264 5.65 33.01 -42.37
CA ALA A 264 6.48 31.80 -42.43
C ALA A 264 7.39 31.30 -41.29
N LEU A 265 7.17 30.01 -40.98
CA LEU A 265 8.11 28.95 -40.61
C LEU A 265 8.57 28.83 -39.16
N GLY A 266 8.06 27.76 -38.51
CA GLY A 266 8.61 27.22 -37.28
C GLY A 266 7.78 26.05 -36.76
N ALA A 267 8.06 24.86 -37.23
CA ALA A 267 7.41 23.64 -36.76
C ALA A 267 7.65 23.40 -35.24
N ALA A 268 6.59 23.47 -34.45
CA ALA A 268 6.59 22.98 -33.08
C ALA A 268 5.77 21.67 -33.06
N CYS A 269 6.46 20.59 -32.76
CA CYS A 269 5.93 19.26 -32.53
C CYS A 269 5.01 19.30 -31.30
N GLY A 270 3.69 19.23 -31.50
CA GLY A 270 2.73 19.04 -30.45
C GLY A 270 2.79 17.60 -29.92
N PRO A 271 2.41 17.36 -28.65
CA PRO A 271 2.33 16.00 -28.14
C PRO A 271 1.28 15.18 -28.93
N PRO A 272 1.50 13.87 -29.13
CA PRO A 272 0.54 13.02 -29.83
C PRO A 272 -0.77 12.93 -29.04
N PRO A 273 -1.91 12.77 -29.73
CA PRO A 273 -3.21 12.61 -29.09
C PRO A 273 -3.21 11.36 -28.20
N ALA A 274 -3.83 11.47 -27.03
CA ALA A 274 -4.08 10.35 -26.13
C ALA A 274 -4.87 9.28 -26.89
N GLU A 275 -4.28 8.09 -27.07
CA GLU A 275 -4.99 6.93 -27.59
C GLU A 275 -6.12 6.56 -26.61
N ASP A 276 -7.34 6.57 -27.10
CA ASP A 276 -8.53 6.03 -26.45
C ASP A 276 -8.28 4.55 -26.10
N SER A 277 -7.93 4.29 -24.83
CA SER A 277 -7.91 2.92 -24.34
C SER A 277 -9.34 2.40 -24.31
N PRO A 278 -9.63 1.27 -24.97
CA PRO A 278 -10.98 0.73 -25.00
C PRO A 278 -11.47 0.42 -23.58
N PRO A 279 -12.75 0.63 -23.27
CA PRO A 279 -13.31 0.51 -21.94
C PRO A 279 -13.07 -0.90 -21.36
N ALA A 280 -12.62 -0.96 -20.12
CA ALA A 280 -12.42 -2.21 -19.39
C ALA A 280 -13.74 -2.97 -19.30
N ALA A 281 -13.74 -4.25 -19.70
CA ALA A 281 -14.92 -5.11 -19.68
C ALA A 281 -14.92 -6.03 -18.46
N THR A 282 -16.10 -6.22 -17.86
CA THR A 282 -16.28 -7.04 -16.64
C THR A 282 -17.05 -8.32 -16.95
N VAL A 283 -16.55 -9.46 -16.44
CA VAL A 283 -17.25 -10.74 -16.42
C VAL A 283 -17.64 -11.05 -14.98
N CYS A 284 -18.92 -11.35 -14.74
CA CYS A 284 -19.43 -11.80 -13.47
C CYS A 284 -19.51 -13.33 -13.45
N VAL A 285 -18.85 -13.95 -12.48
CA VAL A 285 -18.92 -15.39 -12.22
C VAL A 285 -19.74 -15.60 -10.97
N GLY A 286 -20.91 -16.23 -11.11
CA GLY A 286 -21.85 -16.52 -10.04
C GLY A 286 -21.91 -18.01 -9.70
N ASN A 287 -22.79 -18.34 -8.75
CA ASN A 287 -23.03 -19.68 -8.25
C ASN A 287 -21.77 -20.37 -7.70
N LEU A 288 -20.91 -19.59 -7.02
CA LEU A 288 -19.75 -20.13 -6.33
C LEU A 288 -20.19 -21.08 -5.21
N PRO A 289 -19.63 -22.30 -5.11
CA PRO A 289 -19.97 -23.24 -4.03
C PRO A 289 -19.67 -22.65 -2.66
N PRO A 290 -20.39 -23.03 -1.60
CA PRO A 290 -20.18 -22.49 -0.25
C PRO A 290 -18.76 -22.68 0.30
N GLY A 291 -18.04 -23.70 -0.15
CA GLY A 291 -16.65 -23.99 0.23
C GLY A 291 -15.60 -23.47 -0.72
N ALA A 292 -15.99 -22.82 -1.83
CA ALA A 292 -15.03 -22.30 -2.81
C ALA A 292 -14.18 -21.19 -2.21
N ARG A 293 -12.89 -21.24 -2.51
CA ARG A 293 -11.94 -20.22 -2.10
C ARG A 293 -11.45 -19.43 -3.31
N VAL A 294 -11.03 -18.19 -3.08
CA VAL A 294 -10.45 -17.33 -4.13
C VAL A 294 -9.29 -18.03 -4.89
N ARG A 295 -8.51 -18.83 -4.18
CA ARG A 295 -7.39 -19.59 -4.78
C ARG A 295 -7.85 -20.61 -5.83
N ASP A 296 -9.00 -21.26 -5.59
CA ASP A 296 -9.52 -22.32 -6.46
C ASP A 296 -10.00 -21.71 -7.78
N LEU A 297 -10.71 -20.57 -7.72
CA LEU A 297 -11.08 -19.80 -8.91
C LEU A 297 -9.85 -19.24 -9.65
N LYS A 298 -8.84 -18.71 -8.91
CA LYS A 298 -7.60 -18.22 -9.53
C LYS A 298 -6.82 -19.32 -10.22
N GLN A 299 -6.81 -20.54 -9.70
CA GLN A 299 -6.16 -21.69 -10.30
C GLN A 299 -6.87 -22.07 -11.60
N ALA A 300 -8.18 -22.24 -11.58
CA ALA A 300 -8.99 -22.53 -12.76
C ALA A 300 -8.81 -21.49 -13.87
N LEU A 301 -8.81 -20.19 -13.52
CA LEU A 301 -8.55 -19.10 -14.46
C LEU A 301 -7.15 -19.15 -15.09
N ARG A 302 -6.14 -19.62 -14.36
CA ARG A 302 -4.79 -19.82 -14.90
C ARG A 302 -4.71 -20.99 -15.87
N GLU A 303 -5.33 -22.11 -15.52
CA GLU A 303 -5.41 -23.32 -16.36
C GLU A 303 -6.11 -23.03 -17.68
N LEU A 304 -7.17 -22.23 -17.65
CA LEU A 304 -7.92 -21.78 -18.83
C LEU A 304 -7.25 -20.60 -19.58
N ARG A 305 -6.10 -20.12 -19.14
CA ARG A 305 -5.41 -18.93 -19.69
C ARG A 305 -6.31 -17.69 -19.76
N ALA A 306 -7.28 -17.61 -18.84
CA ALA A 306 -8.30 -16.55 -18.75
C ALA A 306 -8.08 -15.63 -17.54
N ALA A 307 -6.84 -15.40 -17.13
CA ALA A 307 -6.52 -14.59 -15.96
C ALA A 307 -6.95 -13.12 -16.16
N PRO A 308 -7.76 -12.53 -15.25
CA PRO A 308 -8.18 -11.14 -15.34
C PRO A 308 -7.09 -10.19 -14.85
N GLN A 309 -7.17 -8.91 -15.19
CA GLN A 309 -6.35 -7.85 -14.61
C GLN A 309 -6.67 -7.65 -13.12
N ARG A 310 -7.96 -7.69 -12.78
CA ARG A 310 -8.45 -7.56 -11.41
C ARG A 310 -9.54 -8.59 -11.14
N LEU A 311 -9.50 -9.20 -9.94
CA LEU A 311 -10.52 -10.10 -9.44
C LEU A 311 -11.08 -9.53 -8.13
N VAL A 312 -12.39 -9.27 -8.09
CA VAL A 312 -13.13 -8.86 -6.90
C VAL A 312 -13.97 -10.03 -6.44
N TRP A 313 -13.65 -10.58 -5.26
CA TRP A 313 -14.36 -11.71 -4.67
C TRP A 313 -15.49 -11.22 -3.76
N GLN A 314 -16.72 -11.66 -4.03
CA GLN A 314 -17.92 -11.35 -3.25
C GLN A 314 -18.49 -12.67 -2.68
N GLY A 315 -17.78 -13.25 -1.72
CA GLY A 315 -18.08 -14.57 -1.17
C GLY A 315 -19.47 -14.68 -0.54
N GLU A 316 -19.93 -13.66 0.17
CA GLU A 316 -21.28 -13.59 0.75
C GLU A 316 -22.37 -13.64 -0.31
N GLN A 317 -22.13 -13.08 -1.49
CA GLN A 317 -23.03 -13.08 -2.63
C GLN A 317 -22.78 -14.27 -3.58
N ARG A 318 -21.87 -15.18 -3.21
CA ARG A 318 -21.48 -16.36 -4.00
C ARG A 318 -21.09 -16.02 -5.43
N ARG A 319 -20.41 -14.87 -5.65
CA ARG A 319 -19.98 -14.39 -6.95
C ARG A 319 -18.59 -13.75 -6.93
N ALA A 320 -17.98 -13.63 -8.13
CA ALA A 320 -16.75 -12.88 -8.34
C ALA A 320 -16.87 -12.02 -9.61
N LEU A 321 -16.26 -10.83 -9.59
CA LEU A 321 -16.16 -9.93 -10.73
C LEU A 321 -14.74 -10.00 -11.28
N LEU A 322 -14.60 -10.25 -12.58
CA LEU A 322 -13.34 -10.39 -13.29
C LEU A 322 -13.23 -9.24 -14.29
N GLN A 323 -12.25 -8.36 -14.11
CA GLN A 323 -12.02 -7.22 -15.00
C GLN A 323 -10.92 -7.52 -16.01
N TYR A 324 -11.19 -7.25 -17.29
CA TYR A 324 -10.29 -7.47 -18.41
C TYR A 324 -9.96 -6.15 -19.12
N PRO A 325 -8.80 -6.03 -19.79
CA PRO A 325 -8.35 -4.81 -20.44
C PRO A 325 -9.27 -4.32 -21.58
N HIS A 326 -9.98 -5.22 -22.23
CA HIS A 326 -10.90 -4.92 -23.34
C HIS A 326 -11.95 -6.01 -23.50
N ALA A 327 -13.05 -5.67 -24.22
CA ALA A 327 -14.21 -6.54 -24.40
C ALA A 327 -13.86 -7.92 -25.02
N ALA A 328 -12.97 -7.99 -26.00
CA ALA A 328 -12.57 -9.24 -26.61
C ALA A 328 -11.86 -10.21 -25.63
N ALA A 329 -11.09 -9.68 -24.67
CA ALA A 329 -10.49 -10.51 -23.61
C ALA A 329 -11.54 -11.04 -22.64
N ALA A 330 -12.52 -10.20 -22.27
CA ALA A 330 -13.65 -10.58 -21.43
C ALA A 330 -14.53 -11.66 -22.10
N GLN A 331 -14.81 -11.52 -23.38
CA GLN A 331 -15.59 -12.50 -24.17
C GLN A 331 -14.90 -13.87 -24.21
N ARG A 332 -13.60 -13.91 -24.52
CA ARG A 332 -12.82 -15.17 -24.50
C ARG A 332 -12.82 -15.80 -23.12
N ALA A 333 -12.65 -15.01 -22.07
CA ALA A 333 -12.67 -15.52 -20.72
C ALA A 333 -14.06 -16.03 -20.31
N ALA A 334 -15.13 -15.32 -20.67
CA ALA A 334 -16.49 -15.75 -20.43
C ALA A 334 -16.80 -17.08 -21.12
N ALA A 335 -16.41 -17.22 -22.39
CA ALA A 335 -16.57 -18.49 -23.15
C ALA A 335 -15.77 -19.64 -22.51
N ALA A 336 -14.53 -19.38 -22.08
CA ALA A 336 -13.69 -20.39 -21.42
C ALA A 336 -14.20 -20.83 -20.04
N LEU A 337 -14.91 -19.94 -19.34
CA LEU A 337 -15.49 -20.20 -18.02
C LEU A 337 -16.88 -20.84 -18.07
N GLN A 338 -17.51 -20.83 -19.26
CA GLN A 338 -18.86 -21.38 -19.43
C GLN A 338 -18.83 -22.90 -19.22
N GLY A 339 -19.67 -23.41 -18.29
CA GLY A 339 -19.69 -24.82 -17.94
C GLY A 339 -18.59 -25.28 -16.97
N LEU A 340 -17.70 -24.40 -16.55
CA LEU A 340 -16.68 -24.72 -15.54
C LEU A 340 -17.34 -25.12 -14.22
N ARG A 341 -16.83 -26.19 -13.62
CA ARG A 341 -17.22 -26.64 -12.29
C ARG A 341 -16.11 -26.37 -11.28
N LEU A 342 -16.43 -25.74 -10.17
CA LEU A 342 -15.56 -25.66 -8.99
C LEU A 342 -16.11 -26.61 -7.93
N GLY A 343 -15.39 -27.71 -7.66
CA GLY A 343 -15.90 -28.77 -6.79
C GLY A 343 -17.21 -29.35 -7.33
N SER A 344 -18.28 -29.34 -6.52
CA SER A 344 -19.59 -29.87 -6.88
C SER A 344 -20.50 -28.87 -7.63
N GLY A 345 -20.13 -27.58 -7.72
CA GLY A 345 -20.97 -26.51 -8.27
C GLY A 345 -20.59 -26.13 -9.70
N ALA A 346 -21.58 -26.05 -10.62
CA ALA A 346 -21.40 -25.43 -11.93
C ALA A 346 -21.49 -23.91 -11.79
N LEU A 347 -20.52 -23.18 -12.36
CA LEU A 347 -20.48 -21.73 -12.33
C LEU A 347 -21.46 -21.13 -13.34
N THR A 348 -22.05 -19.99 -12.99
CA THR A 348 -22.79 -19.13 -13.92
C THR A 348 -21.89 -17.98 -14.37
N VAL A 349 -21.87 -17.68 -15.66
CA VAL A 349 -21.03 -16.62 -16.23
C VAL A 349 -21.91 -15.64 -16.98
N SER A 350 -21.80 -14.37 -16.62
CA SER A 350 -22.49 -13.28 -17.32
C SER A 350 -21.52 -12.13 -17.59
N GLN A 351 -21.72 -11.41 -18.69
CA GLN A 351 -20.97 -10.20 -18.98
C GLN A 351 -21.67 -9.01 -18.29
N GLY A 352 -20.91 -8.23 -17.55
CA GLY A 352 -21.41 -6.98 -16.98
C GLY A 352 -21.53 -5.89 -18.04
N PRO A 353 -22.36 -4.85 -17.82
CA PRO A 353 -22.50 -3.72 -18.74
C PRO A 353 -21.15 -3.02 -18.95
N THR A 354 -20.82 -2.79 -20.22
CA THR A 354 -19.70 -1.97 -20.65
C THR A 354 -20.12 -0.51 -20.55
N GLY A 355 -19.68 0.23 -19.50
CA GLY A 355 -19.87 1.67 -19.41
C GLY A 355 -20.27 2.17 -18.02
N PRO A 356 -19.90 3.41 -17.64
CA PRO A 356 -20.37 4.03 -16.42
C PRO A 356 -21.82 4.54 -16.63
N GLY A 357 -22.78 3.96 -15.92
CA GLY A 357 -24.13 4.48 -15.84
C GLY A 357 -25.22 3.54 -16.37
N GLY A 358 -25.71 2.68 -15.49
CA GLY A 358 -26.94 1.90 -15.71
C GLY A 358 -27.46 1.45 -14.35
N GLN A 359 -28.45 2.18 -13.83
CA GLN A 359 -29.23 1.74 -12.67
C GLN A 359 -30.00 0.44 -13.03
N PRO A 360 -30.15 -0.50 -12.11
CA PRO A 360 -31.04 -1.62 -12.32
C PRO A 360 -32.48 -1.14 -12.17
N GLY A 361 -33.23 -1.19 -13.23
CA GLY A 361 -34.68 -1.09 -13.22
C GLY A 361 -35.32 -2.36 -12.66
N SER A 362 -36.24 -2.14 -11.75
CA SER A 362 -37.32 -2.98 -11.21
C SER A 362 -37.24 -4.50 -11.38
#